data_9732d39e4c9d1fa0e563af048babd9f4
#
_entry.id   9732d39e4c9d1fa0e563af048babd9f4
#
_cell.length_a   1.000
_cell.length_b   1.000
_cell.length_c   1.000
_cell.angle_alpha   90.00
_cell.angle_beta   90.00
_cell.angle_gamma   90.00
#
_symmetry.space_group_name_H-M   'P 1'
#
loop_
_entity.id
_entity.type
_entity.pdbx_description
1 polymer ?
#
loop_
_entity_poly.entity_id
_entity_poly.type
_entity_poly.pdbx_seq_one_letter_code
_entity_poly.pdbx_strand_id
1 'polypeptide(L)'
;MSMLENIPELLGIRETWVESGGVHWLLSDALNVRDVARTMNECHGRFITITATELPEKSGFRLEYHWDLDGQLLGFTFLLTGNQIESIYDLCEAVDWIEREIHEGFALDFLGREYEPLLLREGEKPGVNLHEEVV
;
A
#
# COMPACT_ATOMS: atom_id res chain seq x y z
N MET A 1 -21.16 3.80 -17.92
CA MET A 1 -20.22 4.25 -16.89
C MET A 1 -19.06 3.29 -16.80
N SER A 2 -17.84 3.81 -16.73
CA SER A 2 -16.69 2.94 -16.53
C SER A 2 -16.66 2.45 -15.08
N MET A 3 -16.06 1.28 -14.89
CA MET A 3 -15.85 0.71 -13.55
C MET A 3 -15.06 1.69 -12.66
N LEU A 4 -14.12 2.41 -13.24
CA LEU A 4 -13.28 3.37 -12.53
C LEU A 4 -14.11 4.43 -11.79
N GLU A 5 -15.15 4.97 -12.43
CA GLU A 5 -15.96 6.03 -11.85
C GLU A 5 -16.74 5.56 -10.62
N ASN A 6 -17.05 4.27 -10.54
CA ASN A 6 -17.83 3.72 -9.44
C ASN A 6 -16.99 3.37 -8.21
N ILE A 7 -15.68 3.26 -8.34
CA ILE A 7 -14.83 2.80 -7.24
C ILE A 7 -14.90 3.71 -6.00
N PRO A 8 -14.83 5.05 -6.11
CA PRO A 8 -14.96 5.87 -4.90
C PRO A 8 -16.29 5.66 -4.17
N GLU A 9 -17.38 5.51 -4.91
CA GLU A 9 -18.68 5.23 -4.32
C GLU A 9 -18.72 3.88 -3.62
N LEU A 10 -18.14 2.84 -4.25
CA LEU A 10 -18.04 1.51 -3.65
C LEU A 10 -17.21 1.53 -2.37
N LEU A 11 -16.23 2.40 -2.29
CA LEU A 11 -15.39 2.56 -1.11
C LEU A 11 -16.02 3.46 -0.03
N GLY A 12 -17.15 4.09 -0.34
CA GLY A 12 -17.86 4.95 0.61
C GLY A 12 -17.17 6.29 0.87
N ILE A 13 -16.39 6.77 -0.07
CA ILE A 13 -15.67 8.05 0.07
C ILE A 13 -16.24 9.11 -0.87
N ARG A 14 -16.01 10.37 -0.52
CA ARG A 14 -16.49 11.51 -1.29
C ARG A 14 -15.49 11.99 -2.34
N GLU A 15 -14.23 11.72 -2.10
CA GLU A 15 -13.16 12.12 -2.99
C GLU A 15 -13.25 11.39 -4.31
N THR A 16 -12.74 12.00 -5.36
CA THR A 16 -12.71 11.41 -6.70
C THR A 16 -11.27 11.29 -7.19
N TRP A 17 -11.10 10.58 -8.29
CA TRP A 17 -9.80 10.37 -8.89
C TRP A 17 -9.13 11.66 -9.31
N VAL A 18 -7.82 11.75 -9.06
CA VAL A 18 -6.96 12.82 -9.58
C VAL A 18 -5.92 12.17 -10.46
N GLU A 19 -5.86 12.56 -11.73
CA GLU A 19 -4.88 12.00 -12.64
C GLU A 19 -3.59 12.82 -12.58
N SER A 20 -2.47 12.11 -12.41
CA SER A 20 -1.15 12.71 -12.41
C SER A 20 -0.11 11.66 -12.83
N GLY A 21 0.74 12.03 -13.79
CA GLY A 21 1.82 11.15 -14.26
C GLY A 21 1.35 9.81 -14.83
N GLY A 22 0.18 9.80 -15.47
CA GLY A 22 -0.39 8.57 -16.03
C GLY A 22 -1.05 7.64 -15.02
N VAL A 23 -1.20 8.10 -13.78
CA VAL A 23 -1.81 7.33 -12.70
C VAL A 23 -3.08 8.05 -12.23
N HIS A 24 -4.14 7.27 -11.99
CA HIS A 24 -5.35 7.79 -11.34
C HIS A 24 -5.19 7.59 -9.83
N TRP A 25 -5.05 8.69 -9.09
CA TRP A 25 -4.79 8.68 -7.66
C TRP A 25 -6.06 8.91 -6.85
N LEU A 26 -6.18 8.18 -5.75
CA LEU A 26 -7.26 8.36 -4.79
C LEU A 26 -6.66 8.50 -3.39
N LEU A 27 -7.01 9.61 -2.74
CA LEU A 27 -6.57 9.92 -1.38
C LEU A 27 -7.76 10.37 -0.56
N SER A 28 -7.99 9.73 0.57
CA SER A 28 -9.05 10.10 1.51
C SER A 28 -8.71 9.60 2.90
N ASP A 29 -9.03 10.38 3.91
CA ASP A 29 -8.88 9.95 5.31
C ASP A 29 -9.80 8.78 5.66
N ALA A 30 -10.89 8.61 4.90
CA ALA A 30 -11.83 7.52 5.10
C ALA A 30 -11.43 6.24 4.37
N LEU A 31 -10.33 6.25 3.63
CA LEU A 31 -9.91 5.13 2.83
C LEU A 31 -9.31 4.03 3.72
N ASN A 32 -9.80 2.81 3.56
CA ASN A 32 -9.31 1.64 4.29
C ASN A 32 -8.66 0.66 3.33
N VAL A 33 -7.43 0.22 3.65
CA VAL A 33 -6.64 -0.60 2.74
C VAL A 33 -7.29 -1.94 2.44
N ARG A 34 -7.97 -2.55 3.41
CA ARG A 34 -8.64 -3.83 3.19
C ARG A 34 -9.87 -3.69 2.31
N ASP A 35 -10.61 -2.59 2.46
CA ASP A 35 -11.73 -2.29 1.58
C ASP A 35 -11.26 -2.05 0.15
N VAL A 36 -10.13 -1.37 -0.02
CA VAL A 36 -9.51 -1.18 -1.34
C VAL A 36 -9.18 -2.54 -1.96
N ALA A 37 -8.52 -3.42 -1.21
CA ALA A 37 -8.15 -4.74 -1.73
C ALA A 37 -9.37 -5.57 -2.11
N ARG A 38 -10.43 -5.55 -1.30
CA ARG A 38 -11.67 -6.26 -1.63
C ARG A 38 -12.32 -5.71 -2.89
N THR A 39 -12.36 -4.39 -3.01
CA THR A 39 -12.93 -3.73 -4.20
C THR A 39 -12.12 -4.06 -5.45
N MET A 40 -10.80 -4.05 -5.34
CA MET A 40 -9.96 -4.43 -6.48
C MET A 40 -10.17 -5.88 -6.89
N ASN A 41 -10.34 -6.78 -5.92
CA ASN A 41 -10.65 -8.18 -6.24
C ASN A 41 -12.00 -8.30 -6.96
N GLU A 42 -13.02 -7.59 -6.51
CA GLU A 42 -14.33 -7.59 -7.14
C GLU A 42 -14.30 -7.03 -8.57
N CYS A 43 -13.46 -6.05 -8.80
CA CYS A 43 -13.31 -5.42 -10.12
C CYS A 43 -12.28 -6.14 -11.01
N HIS A 44 -11.66 -7.21 -10.52
CA HIS A 44 -10.60 -7.95 -11.21
C HIS A 44 -9.36 -7.10 -11.50
N GLY A 45 -9.05 -6.16 -10.61
CA GLY A 45 -7.82 -5.38 -10.68
C GLY A 45 -6.60 -6.27 -10.42
N ARG A 46 -5.50 -5.97 -11.11
CA ARG A 46 -4.25 -6.69 -10.92
C ARG A 46 -3.31 -5.87 -10.03
N PHE A 47 -2.91 -6.46 -8.92
CA PHE A 47 -1.97 -5.79 -8.02
C PHE A 47 -0.60 -5.60 -8.70
N ILE A 48 0.01 -4.44 -8.51
CA ILE A 48 1.33 -4.13 -9.06
C ILE A 48 2.38 -4.02 -7.97
N THR A 49 2.25 -3.06 -7.06
CA THR A 49 3.25 -2.85 -6.02
C THR A 49 2.74 -1.93 -4.92
N ILE A 50 3.54 -1.82 -3.85
CA ILE A 50 3.39 -0.83 -2.80
C ILE A 50 4.69 -0.02 -2.76
N THR A 51 4.57 1.31 -2.72
CA THR A 51 5.71 2.20 -2.49
C THR A 51 5.58 2.80 -1.10
N ALA A 52 6.64 2.71 -0.31
CA ALA A 52 6.68 3.28 1.03
C ALA A 52 7.66 4.44 1.08
N THR A 53 7.26 5.54 1.70
CA THR A 53 8.09 6.72 1.89
C THR A 53 7.97 7.18 3.33
N GLU A 54 9.09 7.39 4.01
CA GLU A 54 9.09 7.96 5.35
C GLU A 54 8.83 9.46 5.24
N LEU A 55 7.90 9.96 6.06
CA LEU A 55 7.56 11.38 6.05
C LEU A 55 8.62 12.21 6.80
N PRO A 56 8.73 13.52 6.49
CA PRO A 56 9.72 14.38 7.14
C PRO A 56 9.63 14.34 8.66
N GLU A 57 10.80 14.45 9.32
CA GLU A 57 10.93 14.47 10.78
C GLU A 57 10.39 13.21 11.46
N LYS A 58 10.36 12.09 10.74
CA LYS A 58 9.84 10.80 11.23
C LYS A 58 8.40 10.91 11.71
N SER A 59 7.60 11.71 11.03
CA SER A 59 6.21 11.94 11.38
C SER A 59 5.27 10.81 10.92
N GLY A 60 5.79 9.79 10.27
CA GLY A 60 5.01 8.65 9.81
C GLY A 60 5.46 8.18 8.43
N PHE A 61 4.55 7.54 7.72
CA PHE A 61 4.84 6.98 6.40
C PHE A 61 3.73 7.31 5.42
N ARG A 62 4.11 7.43 4.16
CA ARG A 62 3.16 7.44 3.06
C ARG A 62 3.29 6.12 2.31
N LEU A 63 2.20 5.38 2.19
CA LEU A 63 2.15 4.15 1.40
C LEU A 63 1.28 4.39 0.18
N GLU A 64 1.77 3.99 -0.97
CA GLU A 64 1.07 4.10 -2.23
C GLU A 64 0.90 2.71 -2.83
N TYR A 65 -0.35 2.23 -2.87
CA TYR A 65 -0.69 0.92 -3.42
C TYR A 65 -1.13 1.10 -4.87
N HIS A 66 -0.60 0.27 -5.75
CA HIS A 66 -0.88 0.36 -7.18
C HIS A 66 -1.54 -0.90 -7.71
N TRP A 67 -2.63 -0.70 -8.44
CA TRP A 67 -3.30 -1.76 -9.22
C TRP A 67 -3.44 -1.33 -10.66
N ASP A 68 -3.51 -2.32 -11.55
CA ASP A 68 -3.90 -2.13 -12.95
C ASP A 68 -5.34 -2.61 -13.12
N LEU A 69 -6.20 -1.75 -13.62
CA LEU A 69 -7.59 -2.07 -13.92
C LEU A 69 -7.84 -1.77 -15.40
N ASP A 70 -7.97 -2.83 -16.19
CA ASP A 70 -8.22 -2.72 -17.62
C ASP A 70 -7.24 -1.80 -18.37
N GLY A 71 -5.96 -1.89 -18.01
CA GLY A 71 -4.93 -1.06 -18.61
C GLY A 71 -4.77 0.32 -18.01
N GLN A 72 -5.57 0.66 -17.01
CA GLN A 72 -5.45 1.93 -16.29
C GLN A 72 -4.72 1.71 -14.96
N LEU A 73 -3.72 2.53 -14.71
CA LEU A 73 -2.93 2.44 -13.49
C LEU A 73 -3.60 3.23 -12.39
N LEU A 74 -3.92 2.57 -11.28
CA LEU A 74 -4.56 3.17 -10.12
C LEU A 74 -3.58 3.25 -8.96
N GLY A 75 -3.62 4.36 -8.22
CA GLY A 75 -2.83 4.55 -7.02
C GLY A 75 -3.73 4.95 -5.85
N PHE A 76 -3.57 4.25 -4.74
CA PHE A 76 -4.29 4.54 -3.49
C PHE A 76 -3.28 4.95 -2.44
N THR A 77 -3.44 6.14 -1.88
CA THR A 77 -2.49 6.70 -0.93
C THR A 77 -3.00 6.60 0.49
N PHE A 78 -2.15 6.11 1.38
CA PHE A 78 -2.43 6.00 2.81
C PHE A 78 -1.34 6.72 3.59
N LEU A 79 -1.75 7.63 4.46
CA LEU A 79 -0.83 8.37 5.33
C LEU A 79 -0.92 7.79 6.74
N LEU A 80 0.20 7.31 7.25
CA LEU A 80 0.30 6.71 8.57
C LEU A 80 1.02 7.65 9.52
N THR A 81 0.44 7.87 10.70
CA THR A 81 1.11 8.63 11.77
C THR A 81 2.03 7.75 12.62
N GLY A 82 1.92 6.45 12.48
CA GLY A 82 2.76 5.47 13.13
C GLY A 82 3.40 4.54 12.11
N ASN A 83 3.69 3.32 12.52
CA ASN A 83 4.35 2.32 11.69
C ASN A 83 3.53 1.06 11.50
N GLN A 84 2.21 1.16 11.55
CA GLN A 84 1.33 0.00 11.42
C GLN A 84 0.25 0.24 10.38
N ILE A 85 -0.04 -0.78 9.59
CA ILE A 85 -1.17 -0.83 8.67
C ILE A 85 -1.62 -2.30 8.56
N GLU A 86 -2.89 -2.51 8.31
CA GLU A 86 -3.39 -3.87 8.12
C GLU A 86 -2.79 -4.51 6.87
N SER A 87 -2.39 -5.78 6.98
CA SER A 87 -1.95 -6.55 5.81
C SER A 87 -3.14 -6.86 4.92
N ILE A 88 -2.89 -6.95 3.61
CA ILE A 88 -3.88 -7.44 2.66
C ILE A 88 -3.45 -8.78 2.04
N TYR A 89 -2.50 -9.46 2.64
CA TYR A 89 -1.99 -10.72 2.11
C TYR A 89 -3.07 -11.79 1.97
N ASP A 90 -3.99 -11.89 2.91
CA ASP A 90 -5.10 -12.85 2.85
C ASP A 90 -6.09 -12.53 1.72
N LEU A 91 -6.11 -11.30 1.24
CA LEU A 91 -6.97 -10.86 0.14
C LEU A 91 -6.25 -10.83 -1.20
N CYS A 92 -4.94 -10.67 -1.17
CA CYS A 92 -4.12 -10.54 -2.36
C CYS A 92 -2.73 -11.12 -2.10
N GLU A 93 -2.51 -12.37 -2.51
CA GLU A 93 -1.24 -13.06 -2.26
C GLU A 93 -0.05 -12.37 -2.92
N ALA A 94 -0.28 -11.63 -3.99
CA ALA A 94 0.79 -10.94 -4.71
C ALA A 94 1.50 -9.89 -3.86
N VAL A 95 0.91 -9.43 -2.75
CA VAL A 95 1.56 -8.45 -1.88
C VAL A 95 2.62 -9.07 -0.95
N ASP A 96 2.69 -10.40 -0.86
CA ASP A 96 3.53 -11.05 0.16
C ASP A 96 4.96 -10.54 0.15
N TRP A 97 5.61 -10.57 -1.00
CA TRP A 97 7.01 -10.15 -1.11
C TRP A 97 7.19 -8.69 -0.73
N ILE A 98 6.37 -7.79 -1.27
CA ILE A 98 6.56 -6.36 -1.05
C ILE A 98 6.21 -5.95 0.38
N GLU A 99 5.22 -6.57 1.01
CA GLU A 99 4.94 -6.32 2.43
C GLU A 99 6.13 -6.75 3.29
N ARG A 100 6.71 -7.90 3.02
CA ARG A 100 7.90 -8.37 3.77
C ARG A 100 9.10 -7.46 3.56
N GLU A 101 9.34 -7.03 2.33
CA GLU A 101 10.44 -6.12 2.01
C GLU A 101 10.28 -4.78 2.72
N ILE A 102 9.09 -4.20 2.72
CA ILE A 102 8.82 -2.95 3.41
C ILE A 102 8.94 -3.13 4.93
N HIS A 103 8.43 -4.23 5.46
CA HIS A 103 8.55 -4.55 6.88
C HIS A 103 10.03 -4.58 7.31
N GLU A 104 10.86 -5.29 6.57
CA GLU A 104 12.28 -5.41 6.89
C GLU A 104 13.05 -4.11 6.68
N GLY A 105 12.70 -3.35 5.65
CA GLY A 105 13.43 -2.13 5.29
C GLY A 105 13.07 -0.92 6.12
N PHE A 106 11.81 -0.77 6.51
CA PHE A 106 11.31 0.42 7.20
C PHE A 106 10.84 0.17 8.63
N ALA A 107 10.92 -1.07 9.11
CA ALA A 107 10.35 -1.47 10.39
C ALA A 107 8.84 -1.14 10.49
N LEU A 108 8.15 -1.19 9.35
CA LEU A 108 6.72 -0.97 9.28
C LEU A 108 6.01 -2.30 9.48
N ASP A 109 5.00 -2.34 10.34
CA ASP A 109 4.32 -3.56 10.71
C ASP A 109 3.00 -3.72 9.94
N PHE A 110 2.88 -4.83 9.21
CA PHE A 110 1.65 -5.21 8.53
C PHE A 110 0.87 -6.15 9.42
N LEU A 111 -0.18 -5.64 10.02
CA LEU A 111 -0.97 -6.34 11.03
C LEU A 111 -1.79 -7.48 10.42
N GLY A 112 -1.90 -8.57 11.15
CA GLY A 112 -2.72 -9.70 10.75
C GLY A 112 -2.01 -10.75 9.92
N ARG A 113 -0.69 -10.70 9.85
CA ARG A 113 0.10 -11.71 9.15
C ARG A 113 1.36 -12.06 9.94
N GLU A 114 1.91 -13.23 9.65
CA GLU A 114 3.24 -13.62 10.13
C GLU A 114 4.26 -13.39 9.03
N TYR A 115 5.52 -13.21 9.42
CA TYR A 115 6.61 -12.99 8.48
C TYR A 115 7.62 -14.12 8.56
N GLU A 116 8.10 -14.54 7.38
CA GLU A 116 9.32 -15.32 7.29
C GLU A 116 10.45 -14.38 6.92
N PRO A 117 11.61 -14.41 7.60
CA PRO A 117 12.72 -13.54 7.26
C PRO A 117 13.17 -13.73 5.81
N LEU A 118 13.37 -12.63 5.09
CA LEU A 118 13.83 -12.67 3.70
C LEU A 118 15.35 -12.61 3.61
N LEU A 119 15.92 -11.51 4.07
CA LEU A 119 17.33 -11.18 3.87
C LEU A 119 18.03 -10.78 5.16
N LEU A 120 17.36 -10.83 6.30
CA LEU A 120 17.98 -10.46 7.56
C LEU A 120 19.01 -11.49 7.98
N ARG A 121 20.18 -11.02 8.37
CA ARG A 121 21.18 -11.86 9.03
C ARG A 121 20.80 -12.03 10.49
N GLU A 122 21.32 -13.08 11.11
CA GLU A 122 21.13 -13.30 12.52
C GLU A 122 21.59 -12.07 13.32
N GLY A 123 20.69 -11.55 14.16
CA GLY A 123 20.97 -10.36 14.97
C GLY A 123 20.61 -9.02 14.34
N GLU A 124 20.28 -8.98 13.05
CA GLU A 124 19.83 -7.74 12.42
C GLU A 124 18.35 -7.47 12.72
N LYS A 125 18.01 -6.19 12.80
CA LYS A 125 16.64 -5.76 13.07
C LYS A 125 16.01 -5.20 11.80
N PRO A 126 14.68 -5.37 11.61
CA PRO A 126 14.00 -4.72 10.50
C PRO A 126 14.23 -3.21 10.48
N GLY A 127 14.37 -2.67 9.29
CA GLY A 127 14.52 -1.23 9.10
C GLY A 127 15.93 -0.67 9.15
N VAL A 128 16.92 -1.48 9.51
CA VAL A 128 18.29 -0.97 9.68
C VAL A 128 18.91 -0.55 8.36
N ASN A 129 18.81 -1.36 7.32
CA ASN A 129 19.53 -1.14 6.08
C ASN A 129 18.90 -0.10 5.15
N LEU A 130 17.59 -0.15 4.97
CA LEU A 130 16.93 0.75 4.02
C LEU A 130 16.82 2.18 4.52
N HIS A 131 16.77 2.39 5.83
CA HIS A 131 16.76 3.76 6.38
C HIS A 131 18.04 4.51 6.06
N GLU A 132 19.16 3.82 6.00
CA GLU A 132 20.43 4.44 5.67
C GLU A 132 20.55 4.77 4.17
N GLU A 133 19.90 3.98 3.32
CA GLU A 133 19.95 4.17 1.87
C GLU A 133 19.03 5.27 1.37
N VAL A 134 17.94 5.53 2.09
CA VAL A 134 16.90 6.48 1.68
C VAL A 134 17.20 7.90 2.16
N VAL A 135 18.10 8.05 3.08
CA VAL A 135 18.46 9.36 3.65
C VAL A 135 19.32 10.20 2.72
#